data_cf662c17fe81975fe9afbfb9bec925ce
#
_entry.id   cf662c17fe81975fe9afbfb9bec925ce
#
_cell.length_a   1.000
_cell.length_b   1.000
_cell.length_c   1.000
_cell.angle_alpha   90.00
_cell.angle_beta   90.00
_cell.angle_gamma   90.00
#
_symmetry.space_group_name_H-M   'P 1'
#
loop_
_entity.id
_entity.type
_entity.pdbx_description
1 polymer ?
#
loop_
_entity_poly.entity_id
_entity_poly.type
_entity_poly.pdbx_seq_one_letter_code
_entity_poly.pdbx_strand_id
1 'polypeptide(L)'
;MKMNIPEPARKIIDRLNEHGYEAYVVGGCVRDMILKREPGDWDITTSARPEQVKALFTRTLDTGIQHGTVTIMVGKEGYEVTTFRVDGDYTDGRHPDTVTFTPSLEEDLKRRDFTINAMAYNHNTGLVDIFGGREDIERKVIRCVGNPTERFTEDALRILRAIRFSAQLG
;
A
#
# COMPACT_ATOMS: atom_id res chain seq x y z
N MET A 1 5.51 7.34 -15.40
CA MET A 1 6.40 6.28 -14.93
C MET A 1 5.73 4.93 -15.09
N LYS A 2 6.43 4.00 -15.71
CA LYS A 2 5.89 2.68 -15.94
C LYS A 2 6.61 1.68 -15.04
N MET A 3 5.86 0.90 -14.29
CA MET A 3 6.40 -0.07 -13.33
C MET A 3 5.93 -1.47 -13.71
N ASN A 4 6.76 -2.46 -13.42
CA ASN A 4 6.45 -3.84 -13.70
C ASN A 4 5.75 -4.49 -12.51
N ILE A 5 4.45 -4.68 -12.63
CA ILE A 5 3.64 -5.39 -11.63
C ILE A 5 3.55 -6.85 -12.07
N PRO A 6 3.67 -7.83 -11.14
CA PRO A 6 3.48 -9.23 -11.49
C PRO A 6 2.13 -9.47 -12.14
N GLU A 7 2.09 -10.41 -13.06
CA GLU A 7 0.86 -10.72 -13.79
C GLU A 7 -0.34 -11.04 -12.87
N PRO A 8 -0.17 -11.85 -11.79
CA PRO A 8 -1.28 -12.11 -10.89
C PRO A 8 -1.84 -10.85 -10.24
N ALA A 9 -0.96 -9.92 -9.83
CA ALA A 9 -1.40 -8.65 -9.24
C ALA A 9 -2.14 -7.80 -10.27
N ARG A 10 -1.66 -7.76 -11.50
CA ARG A 10 -2.34 -7.04 -12.58
C ARG A 10 -3.73 -7.61 -12.84
N LYS A 11 -3.86 -8.92 -12.84
CA LYS A 11 -5.16 -9.57 -13.04
C LYS A 11 -6.14 -9.25 -11.93
N ILE A 12 -5.66 -9.19 -10.69
CA ILE A 12 -6.49 -8.80 -9.54
C ILE A 12 -6.99 -7.37 -9.72
N ILE A 13 -6.09 -6.46 -10.05
CA ILE A 13 -6.44 -5.05 -10.27
C ILE A 13 -7.43 -4.91 -11.42
N ASP A 14 -7.17 -5.58 -12.54
CA ASP A 14 -8.04 -5.49 -13.71
C ASP A 14 -9.44 -6.02 -13.41
N ARG A 15 -9.55 -7.12 -12.68
CA ARG A 15 -10.85 -7.67 -12.33
C ARG A 15 -11.65 -6.72 -11.44
N LEU A 16 -10.99 -6.09 -10.48
CA LEU A 16 -11.63 -5.09 -9.62
C LEU A 16 -12.07 -3.89 -10.44
N ASN A 17 -11.21 -3.40 -11.32
CA ASN A 17 -11.54 -2.25 -12.18
C ASN A 17 -12.72 -2.56 -13.12
N GLU A 18 -12.77 -3.76 -13.67
CA GLU A 18 -13.87 -4.19 -14.56
C GLU A 18 -15.22 -4.17 -13.86
N HIS A 19 -15.23 -4.34 -12.54
CA HIS A 19 -16.45 -4.33 -11.75
C HIS A 19 -16.73 -2.96 -11.12
N GLY A 20 -16.02 -1.92 -11.55
CA GLY A 20 -16.27 -0.55 -11.11
C GLY A 20 -15.55 -0.14 -9.84
N TYR A 21 -14.61 -0.94 -9.36
CA TYR A 21 -13.83 -0.62 -8.17
C TYR A 21 -12.45 -0.09 -8.54
N GLU A 22 -11.95 0.84 -7.74
CA GLU A 22 -10.56 1.26 -7.83
C GLU A 22 -9.66 0.21 -7.18
N ALA A 23 -8.47 0.03 -7.70
CA ALA A 23 -7.48 -0.89 -7.13
C ALA A 23 -6.08 -0.46 -7.52
N TYR A 24 -5.15 -0.54 -6.55
CA TYR A 24 -3.77 -0.11 -6.73
C TYR A 24 -2.84 -1.01 -5.93
N VAL A 25 -1.61 -1.24 -6.43
CA VAL A 25 -0.54 -1.71 -5.54
C VAL A 25 -0.09 -0.51 -4.70
N VAL A 26 0.29 -0.74 -3.45
CA VAL A 26 0.49 0.34 -2.49
C VAL A 26 1.59 0.02 -1.49
N GLY A 27 2.21 1.06 -0.96
CA GLY A 27 3.15 0.93 0.15
C GLY A 27 4.54 0.54 -0.27
N GLY A 28 5.14 -0.39 0.47
CA GLY A 28 6.54 -0.78 0.27
C GLY A 28 6.88 -1.28 -1.12
N CYS A 29 5.95 -1.95 -1.80
CA CYS A 29 6.21 -2.44 -3.15
C CYS A 29 6.38 -1.29 -4.15
N VAL A 30 5.62 -0.21 -4.00
CA VAL A 30 5.76 0.98 -4.86
C VAL A 30 7.10 1.65 -4.60
N ARG A 31 7.44 1.84 -3.32
CA ARG A 31 8.74 2.38 -2.92
C ARG A 31 9.89 1.54 -3.52
N ASP A 32 9.81 0.22 -3.39
CA ASP A 32 10.85 -0.67 -3.88
C ASP A 32 10.98 -0.61 -5.41
N MET A 33 9.86 -0.51 -6.13
CA MET A 33 9.91 -0.35 -7.58
C MET A 33 10.59 0.96 -7.98
N ILE A 34 10.33 2.04 -7.26
CA ILE A 34 10.97 3.33 -7.52
C ILE A 34 12.48 3.23 -7.29
N LEU A 35 12.87 2.48 -6.26
CA LEU A 35 14.28 2.23 -5.94
C LEU A 35 14.90 1.16 -6.86
N LYS A 36 14.16 0.69 -7.85
CA LYS A 36 14.59 -0.34 -8.80
C LYS A 36 14.95 -1.64 -8.11
N ARG A 37 14.09 -2.02 -7.16
CA ARG A 37 14.24 -3.24 -6.40
C ARG A 37 13.08 -4.16 -6.68
N GLU A 38 13.31 -5.43 -6.45
CA GLU A 38 12.26 -6.41 -6.56
C GLU A 38 11.52 -6.48 -5.22
N PRO A 39 10.23 -6.10 -5.19
CA PRO A 39 9.46 -6.17 -3.95
C PRO A 39 9.28 -7.61 -3.49
N GLY A 40 9.36 -7.83 -2.17
CA GLY A 40 9.10 -9.13 -1.59
C GLY A 40 7.61 -9.43 -1.48
N ASP A 41 6.82 -8.41 -1.15
CA ASP A 41 5.38 -8.55 -0.99
C ASP A 41 4.66 -7.51 -1.85
N TRP A 42 3.49 -7.88 -2.33
CA TRP A 42 2.65 -7.01 -3.14
C TRP A 42 1.33 -6.79 -2.42
N ASP A 43 1.15 -5.60 -1.86
CA ASP A 43 -0.09 -5.22 -1.21
C ASP A 43 -0.95 -4.44 -2.18
N ILE A 44 -2.24 -4.75 -2.19
CA ILE A 44 -3.23 -4.10 -3.04
C ILE A 44 -4.25 -3.41 -2.15
N THR A 45 -4.63 -2.19 -2.52
CA THR A 45 -5.70 -1.46 -1.85
C THR A 45 -6.80 -1.19 -2.86
N THR A 46 -8.06 -1.21 -2.40
CA THR A 46 -9.21 -1.13 -3.30
C THR A 46 -10.39 -0.43 -2.63
N SER A 47 -11.28 0.13 -3.45
CA SER A 47 -12.56 0.65 -2.97
C SER A 47 -13.57 -0.46 -2.69
N ALA A 48 -13.35 -1.67 -3.19
CA ALA A 48 -14.23 -2.81 -2.93
C ALA A 48 -14.14 -3.24 -1.47
N ARG A 49 -15.29 -3.54 -0.85
CA ARG A 49 -15.32 -4.06 0.51
C ARG A 49 -14.92 -5.52 0.54
N PRO A 50 -14.53 -6.05 1.71
CA PRO A 50 -14.07 -7.44 1.79
C PRO A 50 -15.05 -8.46 1.19
N GLU A 51 -16.33 -8.31 1.45
CA GLU A 51 -17.34 -9.22 0.90
C GLU A 51 -17.45 -9.10 -0.62
N GLN A 52 -17.20 -7.91 -1.16
CA GLN A 52 -17.20 -7.69 -2.61
C GLN A 52 -15.96 -8.30 -3.24
N VAL A 53 -14.81 -8.19 -2.58
CA VAL A 53 -13.58 -8.84 -3.03
C VAL A 53 -13.77 -10.35 -3.06
N LYS A 54 -14.31 -10.92 -1.99
CA LYS A 54 -14.54 -12.37 -1.91
C LYS A 54 -15.50 -12.87 -2.99
N ALA A 55 -16.47 -12.04 -3.36
CA ALA A 55 -17.42 -12.39 -4.41
C ALA A 55 -16.79 -12.48 -5.81
N LEU A 56 -15.70 -11.77 -6.04
CA LEU A 56 -15.04 -11.69 -7.34
C LEU A 56 -13.95 -12.75 -7.54
N PHE A 57 -13.47 -13.37 -6.48
CA PHE A 57 -12.35 -14.31 -6.54
C PHE A 57 -12.72 -15.63 -5.89
N THR A 58 -12.26 -16.73 -6.47
CA THR A 58 -12.65 -18.08 -6.02
C THR A 58 -11.83 -18.59 -4.84
N ARG A 59 -10.56 -18.17 -4.75
CA ARG A 59 -9.65 -18.64 -3.69
C ARG A 59 -9.24 -17.47 -2.83
N THR A 60 -9.88 -17.33 -1.68
CA THR A 60 -9.61 -16.23 -0.75
C THR A 60 -9.44 -16.77 0.67
N LEU A 61 -8.62 -16.08 1.46
CA LEU A 61 -8.41 -16.37 2.86
C LEU A 61 -8.74 -15.11 3.67
N ASP A 62 -9.43 -15.30 4.79
CA ASP A 62 -9.80 -14.20 5.68
C ASP A 62 -8.68 -13.91 6.67
N THR A 63 -7.53 -13.44 6.16
CA THR A 63 -6.33 -13.24 7.00
C THR A 63 -6.39 -12.01 7.89
N GLY A 64 -7.24 -11.04 7.58
CA GLY A 64 -7.39 -9.84 8.38
C GLY A 64 -8.71 -9.15 8.09
N ILE A 65 -9.80 -9.93 8.02
CA ILE A 65 -11.08 -9.42 7.56
C ILE A 65 -11.66 -8.36 8.49
N GLN A 66 -11.36 -8.42 9.79
CA GLN A 66 -11.79 -7.39 10.73
C GLN A 66 -11.12 -6.05 10.47
N HIS A 67 -10.01 -6.04 9.74
CA HIS A 67 -9.31 -4.82 9.34
C HIS A 67 -9.49 -4.50 7.85
N GLY A 68 -10.36 -5.25 7.18
CA GLY A 68 -10.66 -5.03 5.77
C GLY A 68 -9.73 -5.73 4.80
N THR A 69 -8.92 -6.69 5.26
CA THR A 69 -7.95 -7.40 4.42
C THR A 69 -8.44 -8.81 4.07
N VAL A 70 -8.36 -9.13 2.79
CA VAL A 70 -8.62 -10.47 2.27
C VAL A 70 -7.40 -10.87 1.47
N THR A 71 -6.90 -12.08 1.67
CA THR A 71 -5.81 -12.61 0.85
C THR A 71 -6.37 -13.40 -0.32
N ILE A 72 -5.96 -13.02 -1.53
CA ILE A 72 -6.34 -13.75 -2.75
C ILE A 72 -5.21 -14.70 -3.09
N MET A 73 -5.53 -15.97 -3.23
CA MET A 73 -4.54 -16.98 -3.57
C MET A 73 -4.48 -17.19 -5.08
N VAL A 74 -3.29 -17.05 -5.63
CA VAL A 74 -3.02 -17.36 -7.04
C VAL A 74 -1.89 -18.38 -7.04
N GLY A 75 -2.26 -19.64 -7.29
CA GLY A 75 -1.30 -20.74 -7.14
C GLY A 75 -0.87 -20.87 -5.69
N LYS A 76 0.42 -20.79 -5.44
CA LYS A 76 0.99 -20.87 -4.09
C LYS A 76 1.22 -19.50 -3.47
N GLU A 77 1.00 -18.42 -4.21
CA GLU A 77 1.26 -17.07 -3.74
C GLU A 77 -0.03 -16.41 -3.25
N GLY A 78 0.08 -15.64 -2.18
CA GLY A 78 -1.02 -14.86 -1.63
C GLY A 78 -0.80 -13.37 -1.87
N TYR A 79 -1.88 -12.68 -2.26
CA TYR A 79 -1.87 -11.23 -2.45
C TYR A 79 -2.86 -10.63 -1.48
N GLU A 80 -2.39 -9.77 -0.58
CA GLU A 80 -3.26 -9.11 0.38
C GLU A 80 -3.97 -7.94 -0.30
N VAL A 81 -5.30 -7.96 -0.22
CA VAL A 81 -6.15 -6.90 -0.76
C VAL A 81 -6.92 -6.28 0.40
N THR A 82 -6.68 -5.00 0.63
CA THR A 82 -7.28 -4.27 1.75
C THR A 82 -8.19 -3.18 1.21
N THR A 83 -9.39 -3.09 1.77
CA THR A 83 -10.33 -2.01 1.44
C THR A 83 -9.79 -0.67 1.93
N PHE A 84 -9.98 0.39 1.16
CA PHE A 84 -9.64 1.76 1.58
C PHE A 84 -10.26 2.02 2.95
N ARG A 85 -9.46 2.51 3.87
CA ARG A 85 -9.92 2.70 5.24
C ARG A 85 -9.34 3.94 5.89
N VAL A 86 -10.07 4.44 6.87
CA VAL A 86 -9.61 5.48 7.78
C VAL A 86 -9.48 4.81 9.14
N ASP A 87 -8.34 4.96 9.79
CA ASP A 87 -8.14 4.38 11.12
C ASP A 87 -8.97 5.16 12.15
N GLY A 88 -9.57 4.42 13.10
CA GLY A 88 -10.28 5.02 14.19
C GLY A 88 -9.35 5.47 15.32
N ASP A 89 -9.94 5.78 16.49
CA ASP A 89 -9.16 6.23 17.63
C ASP A 89 -8.28 5.11 18.18
N TYR A 90 -7.14 5.50 18.72
CA TYR A 90 -6.19 4.59 19.35
C TYR A 90 -6.35 4.71 20.86
N THR A 91 -6.75 3.63 21.53
CA THR A 91 -6.79 3.61 23.00
C THR A 91 -5.48 3.13 23.59
N ASP A 92 -4.78 2.26 22.90
CA ASP A 92 -3.49 1.73 23.35
C ASP A 92 -2.29 2.44 22.72
N GLY A 93 -2.54 3.42 21.87
CA GLY A 93 -1.50 4.16 21.16
C GLY A 93 -0.81 3.40 20.03
N ARG A 94 -1.20 2.17 19.75
CA ARG A 94 -0.57 1.32 18.73
C ARG A 94 -1.52 0.88 17.64
N HIS A 95 -2.73 0.48 18.00
CA HIS A 95 -3.70 -0.10 17.08
C HIS A 95 -4.98 0.67 17.11
N PRO A 96 -5.60 0.90 15.96
CA PRO A 96 -6.91 1.54 15.96
C PRO A 96 -7.96 0.59 16.55
N ASP A 97 -8.83 1.11 17.39
CA ASP A 97 -9.95 0.34 17.93
C ASP A 97 -10.95 -0.03 16.86
N THR A 98 -11.14 0.86 15.89
CA THR A 98 -12.11 0.67 14.82
C THR A 98 -11.48 1.01 13.48
N VAL A 99 -12.03 0.38 12.44
CA VAL A 99 -11.67 0.67 11.06
C VAL A 99 -12.94 1.07 10.34
N THR A 100 -12.90 2.21 9.67
CA THR A 100 -14.01 2.69 8.85
C THR A 100 -13.59 2.67 7.39
N PHE A 101 -14.40 2.04 6.55
CA PHE A 101 -14.12 1.98 5.13
C PHE A 101 -14.47 3.30 4.46
N THR A 102 -13.70 3.67 3.44
CA THR A 102 -13.92 4.89 2.68
C THR A 102 -13.77 4.60 1.20
N PRO A 103 -14.46 5.31 0.31
CA PRO A 103 -14.22 5.17 -1.12
C PRO A 103 -13.01 5.95 -1.62
N SER A 104 -12.32 6.66 -0.75
CA SER A 104 -11.24 7.58 -1.12
C SER A 104 -9.86 6.98 -0.95
N LEU A 105 -9.10 6.86 -2.05
CA LEU A 105 -7.69 6.46 -2.00
C LEU A 105 -6.87 7.45 -1.19
N GLU A 106 -7.15 8.76 -1.34
CA GLU A 106 -6.43 9.79 -0.58
C GLU A 106 -6.52 9.56 0.92
N GLU A 107 -7.72 9.25 1.42
CA GLU A 107 -7.90 8.97 2.84
C GLU A 107 -7.14 7.71 3.27
N ASP A 108 -7.10 6.69 2.41
CA ASP A 108 -6.34 5.47 2.70
C ASP A 108 -4.85 5.75 2.76
N LEU A 109 -4.33 6.56 1.87
CA LEU A 109 -2.92 6.94 1.87
C LEU A 109 -2.58 7.84 3.06
N LYS A 110 -3.51 8.72 3.43
CA LYS A 110 -3.30 9.71 4.51
C LYS A 110 -3.06 9.05 5.87
N ARG A 111 -3.64 7.88 6.13
CA ARG A 111 -3.47 7.16 7.40
C ARG A 111 -2.10 6.51 7.56
N ARG A 112 -1.31 6.46 6.50
CA ARG A 112 -0.01 5.81 6.53
C ARG A 112 1.01 6.69 7.23
N ASP A 113 2.08 6.06 7.76
CA ASP A 113 3.06 6.78 8.59
C ASP A 113 3.99 7.67 7.75
N PHE A 114 4.63 7.14 6.74
CA PHE A 114 5.64 7.88 5.98
C PHE A 114 5.23 8.10 4.54
N THR A 115 5.65 9.24 3.97
CA THR A 115 5.34 9.59 2.58
C THR A 115 5.86 8.56 1.58
N ILE A 116 7.02 7.96 1.86
CA ILE A 116 7.61 6.95 0.97
C ILE A 116 6.80 5.66 0.93
N ASN A 117 5.93 5.44 1.90
CA ASN A 117 5.02 4.31 1.97
C ASN A 117 3.58 4.69 1.64
N ALA A 118 3.33 5.95 1.28
CA ALA A 118 2.00 6.47 0.98
C ALA A 118 1.85 6.77 -0.51
N MET A 119 2.32 5.86 -1.35
CA MET A 119 2.21 5.94 -2.80
C MET A 119 1.47 4.72 -3.32
N ALA A 120 0.69 4.93 -4.36
CA ALA A 120 -0.08 3.86 -5.00
C ALA A 120 0.21 3.83 -6.50
N TYR A 121 0.11 2.67 -7.10
CA TYR A 121 0.33 2.53 -8.52
C TYR A 121 -0.68 1.58 -9.15
N ASN A 122 -1.18 1.97 -10.33
CA ASN A 122 -2.05 1.14 -11.16
C ASN A 122 -1.54 1.24 -12.59
N HIS A 123 -1.40 0.11 -13.26
CA HIS A 123 -0.86 0.07 -14.62
C HIS A 123 -1.75 0.81 -15.65
N ASN A 124 -3.00 1.08 -15.31
CA ASN A 124 -3.92 1.82 -16.19
C ASN A 124 -3.89 3.32 -15.94
N THR A 125 -3.67 3.75 -14.69
CA THR A 125 -3.75 5.16 -14.30
C THR A 125 -2.41 5.76 -13.88
N GLY A 126 -1.40 4.94 -13.62
CA GLY A 126 -0.07 5.40 -13.26
C GLY A 126 0.16 5.57 -11.76
N LEU A 127 1.21 6.31 -11.43
CA LEU A 127 1.60 6.55 -10.05
C LEU A 127 0.73 7.62 -9.40
N VAL A 128 0.27 7.33 -8.19
CA VAL A 128 -0.42 8.30 -7.34
C VAL A 128 0.49 8.62 -6.16
N ASP A 129 1.00 9.85 -6.11
CA ASP A 129 1.95 10.30 -5.11
C ASP A 129 1.51 11.66 -4.57
N ILE A 130 0.50 11.63 -3.70
CA ILE A 130 -0.14 12.84 -3.19
C ILE A 130 0.76 13.58 -2.20
N PHE A 131 1.58 12.86 -1.45
CA PHE A 131 2.34 13.43 -0.33
C PHE A 131 3.83 13.62 -0.62
N GLY A 132 4.27 13.41 -1.86
CA GLY A 132 5.65 13.68 -2.25
C GLY A 132 6.64 12.59 -1.86
N GLY A 133 6.19 11.35 -1.75
CA GLY A 133 7.06 10.23 -1.36
C GLY A 133 8.21 9.99 -2.34
N ARG A 134 7.96 10.15 -3.63
CA ARG A 134 9.00 9.97 -4.66
C ARG A 134 10.14 10.96 -4.49
N GLU A 135 9.80 12.23 -4.25
CA GLU A 135 10.80 13.25 -4.00
C GLU A 135 11.58 12.97 -2.72
N ASP A 136 10.89 12.52 -1.67
CA ASP A 136 11.53 12.16 -0.40
C ASP A 136 12.50 11.00 -0.58
N ILE A 137 12.19 10.03 -1.43
CA ILE A 137 13.13 8.95 -1.77
C ILE A 137 14.38 9.52 -2.43
N GLU A 138 14.21 10.40 -3.40
CA GLU A 138 15.34 11.02 -4.12
C GLU A 138 16.23 11.83 -3.18
N ARG A 139 15.63 12.52 -2.23
CA ARG A 139 16.35 13.33 -1.24
C ARG A 139 16.84 12.52 -0.05
N LYS A 140 16.51 11.24 0.03
CA LYS A 140 16.83 10.36 1.16
C LYS A 140 16.32 10.91 2.48
N VAL A 141 15.07 11.37 2.47
CA VAL A 141 14.39 11.95 3.63
C VAL A 141 13.21 11.06 4.01
N ILE A 142 13.02 10.86 5.31
CA ILE A 142 11.83 10.22 5.86
C ILE A 142 10.97 11.30 6.48
N ARG A 143 9.74 11.43 5.99
CA ARG A 143 8.81 12.46 6.44
C ARG A 143 7.45 11.82 6.73
N CYS A 144 6.81 12.28 7.81
CA CYS A 144 5.47 11.82 8.16
C CYS A 144 4.42 12.38 7.20
N VAL A 145 3.43 11.56 6.88
CA VAL A 145 2.30 11.97 6.07
C VAL A 145 1.50 13.02 6.86
N GLY A 146 1.15 14.12 6.18
CA GLY A 146 0.32 15.14 6.77
C GLY A 146 1.04 16.12 7.70
N ASN A 147 2.34 15.93 7.94
CA ASN A 147 3.12 16.86 8.77
C ASN A 147 4.46 17.15 8.10
N PRO A 148 4.49 18.12 7.18
CA PRO A 148 5.70 18.41 6.40
C PRO A 148 6.84 18.99 7.21
N THR A 149 6.59 19.45 8.43
CA THR A 149 7.62 20.04 9.28
C THR A 149 8.34 19.00 10.13
N GLU A 150 7.73 17.83 10.36
CA GLU A 150 8.36 16.77 11.11
C GLU A 150 9.29 15.96 10.23
N ARG A 151 10.55 15.96 10.60
CA ARG A 151 11.56 15.16 9.93
C ARG A 151 12.35 14.43 10.99
N PHE A 152 12.52 13.14 10.77
CA PHE A 152 13.31 12.30 11.68
C PHE A 152 14.72 12.21 11.14
N THR A 153 15.66 12.89 11.80
CA THR A 153 17.04 12.92 11.33
C THR A 153 17.74 11.60 11.58
N GLU A 154 17.77 11.14 12.85
CA GLU A 154 18.44 9.89 13.18
C GLU A 154 17.61 8.68 12.82
N ASP A 155 16.31 8.70 13.13
CA ASP A 155 15.42 7.59 12.82
C ASP A 155 15.26 7.44 11.31
N ALA A 156 15.27 8.54 10.57
CA ALA A 156 15.25 8.50 9.12
C ALA A 156 16.47 7.76 8.58
N LEU A 157 17.65 8.02 9.14
CA LEU A 157 18.87 7.33 8.72
C LEU A 157 18.79 5.83 9.02
N ARG A 158 18.24 5.46 10.16
CA ARG A 158 18.05 4.04 10.49
C ARG A 158 17.09 3.37 9.55
N ILE A 159 15.97 4.01 9.26
CA ILE A 159 14.96 3.46 8.35
C ILE A 159 15.53 3.33 6.94
N LEU A 160 16.26 4.34 6.47
CA LEU A 160 16.92 4.27 5.18
C LEU A 160 17.95 3.15 5.12
N ARG A 161 18.71 2.95 6.21
CA ARG A 161 19.66 1.84 6.30
C ARG A 161 18.94 0.50 6.27
N ALA A 162 17.83 0.37 7.00
CA ALA A 162 17.05 -0.86 7.00
C ALA A 162 16.51 -1.17 5.61
N ILE A 163 16.02 -0.17 4.90
CA ILE A 163 15.58 -0.32 3.52
C ILE A 163 16.75 -0.76 2.63
N ARG A 164 17.92 -0.15 2.81
CA ARG A 164 19.10 -0.50 2.05
C ARG A 164 19.54 -1.94 2.31
N PHE A 165 19.56 -2.36 3.57
CA PHE A 165 19.97 -3.72 3.93
C PHE A 165 18.94 -4.76 3.52
N SER A 166 17.68 -4.54 3.82
CA SER A 166 16.64 -5.52 3.52
C SER A 166 16.51 -5.78 2.03
N ALA A 167 16.88 -4.81 1.23
CA ALA A 167 16.75 -4.90 -0.21
C ALA A 167 18.12 -4.87 -0.91
N GLN A 168 19.20 -5.03 -0.15
CA GLN A 168 20.58 -4.92 -0.66
C GLN A 168 20.79 -3.63 -1.45
N LEU A 169 20.37 -2.58 -0.87
CA LEU A 169 20.56 -1.26 -1.39
C LEU A 169 22.01 -0.89 -1.18
N GLY A 170 22.78 -1.27 -2.10
CA GLY A 170 24.17 -0.87 -2.05
C GLY A 170 24.32 0.62 -1.97
#